data_0e4aa45c0b479b0265ebcfab077ceffb
#
_entry.id   0e4aa45c0b479b0265ebcfab077ceffb
#
_cell.length_a   1.000
_cell.length_b   1.000
_cell.length_c   1.000
_cell.angle_alpha   90.00
_cell.angle_beta   90.00
_cell.angle_gamma   90.00
#
_symmetry.space_group_name_H-M   'P 1'
#
loop_
_entity.id
_entity.type
_entity.pdbx_description
1 polymer ?
#
loop_
_entity_poly.entity_id
_entity_poly.type
_entity_poly.pdbx_seq_one_letter_code
_entity_poly.pdbx_strand_id
1 'polypeptide(L)'
;MSPVSRSWIKTTLKKIPRQAGGFDFRSMKNKETQQNRSDSRDWSKSRALTVGALISCLTVYGVTISLFSPFLSLLLEQRGTAASSIGALAMAAPVGVLVGSFLIPKLMRSYEGRSMLLFGVSVEVVLILGLMLTESFGVWFVIRFFGGLTGAILFLVTETWIIEIAPVRDRGKVLGLYNTALAFSFAIGPLVLSLTGASGTAPYIIGMVAMLVASIPLLFAGTYRSSALDSPRFGVIGFFWVAPLLVMGVFAVGFKEVALGGLLPVYGVRVGLSESTATLMLFFGAIGAAVMQFPIGWAADVFNVRKVFVGCAILSLSGAIIWPLVINSPFLLWPILFLWAGSYAGFYTISMILAGQWFKGSELATAMAAFGVFWGMGAFAGPAVSGIAMDVWDPYGLPFILVAVSLIIFVLSLKSNFYRPRRV
;
A
#
# COMPACT_ATOMS: atom_id res chain seq x y z
N MET A 1 -38.35 -19.20 5.24
CA MET A 1 -38.56 -18.78 6.65
C MET A 1 -39.62 -19.68 7.25
N SER A 2 -39.26 -20.56 8.18
CA SER A 2 -40.15 -21.56 8.77
C SER A 2 -41.06 -20.95 9.86
N PRO A 3 -42.22 -21.51 10.11
CA PRO A 3 -43.21 -20.99 11.06
C PRO A 3 -42.80 -20.92 12.53
N VAL A 4 -41.66 -21.53 12.89
CA VAL A 4 -41.14 -21.62 14.27
C VAL A 4 -40.57 -20.28 14.80
N SER A 5 -40.17 -19.36 13.94
CA SER A 5 -39.55 -18.09 14.38
C SER A 5 -40.54 -17.03 14.87
N ARG A 6 -41.84 -17.18 14.54
CA ARG A 6 -42.88 -16.19 14.98
C ARG A 6 -43.45 -16.44 16.37
N SER A 7 -43.34 -17.65 16.92
CA SER A 7 -43.86 -17.96 18.24
C SER A 7 -42.96 -17.48 19.38
N TRP A 8 -41.67 -17.52 19.20
CA TRP A 8 -40.66 -17.11 20.20
C TRP A 8 -40.69 -15.61 20.49
N ILE A 9 -40.91 -14.79 19.45
CA ILE A 9 -40.98 -13.31 19.62
C ILE A 9 -42.25 -12.90 20.41
N LYS A 10 -43.38 -13.62 20.27
CA LYS A 10 -44.61 -13.29 20.98
C LYS A 10 -44.58 -13.69 22.46
N THR A 11 -43.83 -14.69 22.86
CA THR A 11 -43.72 -15.18 24.24
C THR A 11 -42.76 -14.37 25.09
N THR A 12 -41.68 -13.83 24.50
CA THR A 12 -40.68 -13.02 25.20
C THR A 12 -41.14 -11.59 25.48
N LEU A 13 -42.06 -11.05 24.65
CA LEU A 13 -42.62 -9.69 24.84
C LEU A 13 -43.69 -9.59 25.91
N LYS A 14 -44.21 -10.71 26.45
CA LYS A 14 -45.26 -10.71 27.49
C LYS A 14 -44.70 -10.63 28.94
N LYS A 15 -43.38 -10.64 29.13
CA LYS A 15 -42.72 -10.64 30.48
C LYS A 15 -42.00 -9.35 30.84
N ILE A 16 -42.25 -8.25 30.16
CA ILE A 16 -41.66 -6.95 30.54
C ILE A 16 -42.68 -6.18 31.40
N PRO A 17 -42.33 -5.77 32.63
CA PRO A 17 -43.22 -5.00 33.51
C PRO A 17 -43.58 -3.66 32.91
N ARG A 18 -44.88 -3.31 32.99
CA ARG A 18 -45.47 -2.06 32.47
C ARG A 18 -45.16 -0.81 33.33
N GLN A 19 -43.95 -0.69 33.87
CA GLN A 19 -43.58 0.53 34.62
C GLN A 19 -42.16 0.95 34.27
N ALA A 20 -42.01 1.69 33.14
CA ALA A 20 -40.96 2.67 32.93
C ALA A 20 -41.45 3.60 31.80
N GLY A 21 -41.44 4.89 32.08
CA GLY A 21 -42.07 5.92 31.24
C GLY A 21 -41.67 5.88 29.75
N GLY A 22 -42.67 6.16 28.94
CA GLY A 22 -42.70 6.59 27.55
C GLY A 22 -41.47 6.34 26.69
N PHE A 23 -41.12 5.08 26.41
CA PHE A 23 -40.12 4.79 25.37
C PHE A 23 -40.85 4.78 24.02
N ASP A 24 -40.84 5.95 23.34
CA ASP A 24 -41.48 6.14 22.06
C ASP A 24 -40.68 5.51 20.91
N PHE A 25 -41.00 4.26 20.58
CA PHE A 25 -40.44 3.53 19.44
C PHE A 25 -40.65 4.25 18.08
N ARG A 26 -41.64 5.15 17.99
CA ARG A 26 -41.85 5.97 16.79
C ARG A 26 -40.84 7.10 16.70
N SER A 27 -40.40 7.67 17.81
CA SER A 27 -39.38 8.72 17.84
C SER A 27 -38.00 8.16 17.51
N MET A 28 -37.66 6.93 17.94
CA MET A 28 -36.44 6.25 17.52
C MET A 28 -36.45 5.89 16.04
N LYS A 29 -37.52 5.30 15.55
CA LYS A 29 -37.66 4.98 14.11
C LYS A 29 -37.65 6.23 13.24
N ASN A 30 -38.21 7.33 13.71
CA ASN A 30 -38.16 8.64 13.02
C ASN A 30 -36.76 9.26 13.13
N LYS A 31 -36.03 9.11 14.25
CA LYS A 31 -34.66 9.55 14.37
C LYS A 31 -33.72 8.69 13.51
N GLU A 32 -33.86 7.36 13.51
CA GLU A 32 -33.12 6.49 12.58
C GLU A 32 -33.44 6.78 11.11
N THR A 33 -34.75 7.05 10.80
CA THR A 33 -35.15 7.40 9.43
C THR A 33 -34.70 8.80 9.03
N GLN A 34 -34.67 9.76 9.96
CA GLN A 34 -34.08 11.09 9.72
C GLN A 34 -32.56 11.05 9.68
N GLN A 35 -31.89 10.25 10.49
CA GLN A 35 -30.47 10.04 10.46
C GLN A 35 -30.03 9.30 9.19
N ASN A 36 -30.77 8.25 8.77
CA ASN A 36 -30.59 7.61 7.46
C ASN A 36 -30.93 8.54 6.26
N ARG A 37 -31.90 9.46 6.40
CA ARG A 37 -32.17 10.48 5.37
C ARG A 37 -31.16 11.61 5.36
N SER A 38 -30.51 11.93 6.48
CA SER A 38 -29.39 12.90 6.54
C SER A 38 -28.07 12.29 6.03
N ASP A 39 -27.87 10.98 6.18
CA ASP A 39 -26.73 10.24 5.65
C ASP A 39 -26.85 9.84 4.16
N SER A 40 -28.08 9.90 3.60
CA SER A 40 -28.33 9.75 2.16
C SER A 40 -28.09 11.06 1.39
N ARG A 41 -27.20 11.94 1.87
CA ARG A 41 -26.86 13.14 1.12
C ARG A 41 -26.11 12.75 -0.14
N ASP A 42 -26.74 13.05 -1.26
CA ASP A 42 -26.14 13.06 -2.58
C ASP A 42 -24.79 13.78 -2.59
N TRP A 43 -23.93 13.44 -3.54
CA TRP A 43 -22.67 14.10 -3.79
C TRP A 43 -22.86 15.63 -3.86
N SER A 44 -22.47 16.37 -2.82
CA SER A 44 -22.33 17.82 -2.95
C SER A 44 -21.07 18.11 -3.79
N LYS A 45 -21.11 19.17 -4.61
CA LYS A 45 -19.94 19.62 -5.39
C LYS A 45 -18.70 19.77 -4.51
N SER A 46 -18.86 20.31 -3.30
CA SER A 46 -17.76 20.47 -2.33
C SER A 46 -17.13 19.13 -1.90
N ARG A 47 -17.93 18.09 -1.66
CA ARG A 47 -17.41 16.75 -1.30
C ARG A 47 -16.67 16.10 -2.46
N ALA A 48 -17.22 16.19 -3.67
CA ALA A 48 -16.58 15.64 -4.87
C ALA A 48 -15.23 16.33 -5.14
N LEU A 49 -15.16 17.65 -5.01
CA LEU A 49 -13.92 18.41 -5.14
C LEU A 49 -12.89 18.01 -4.07
N THR A 50 -13.32 17.84 -2.82
CA THR A 50 -12.42 17.42 -1.73
C THR A 50 -11.88 16.02 -2.00
N VAL A 51 -12.71 15.05 -2.40
CA VAL A 51 -12.26 13.69 -2.74
C VAL A 51 -11.31 13.72 -3.93
N GLY A 52 -11.61 14.51 -4.97
CA GLY A 52 -10.72 14.70 -6.11
C GLY A 52 -9.36 15.28 -5.71
N ALA A 53 -9.34 16.28 -4.83
CA ALA A 53 -8.12 16.88 -4.30
C ALA A 53 -7.27 15.88 -3.51
N LEU A 54 -7.91 15.08 -2.66
CA LEU A 54 -7.24 14.03 -1.86
C LEU A 54 -6.62 12.94 -2.75
N ILE A 55 -7.37 12.43 -3.71
CA ILE A 55 -6.90 11.41 -4.66
C ILE A 55 -5.74 11.98 -5.49
N SER A 56 -5.88 13.19 -6.03
CA SER A 56 -4.83 13.83 -6.84
C SER A 56 -3.55 14.03 -6.05
N CYS A 57 -3.64 14.54 -4.82
CA CYS A 57 -2.47 14.77 -3.96
C CYS A 57 -1.71 13.46 -3.71
N LEU A 58 -2.41 12.39 -3.32
CA LEU A 58 -1.75 11.11 -3.01
C LEU A 58 -1.25 10.40 -4.27
N THR A 59 -1.95 10.53 -5.40
CA THR A 59 -1.47 10.02 -6.69
C THR A 59 -0.14 10.66 -7.08
N VAL A 60 -0.03 11.99 -6.97
CA VAL A 60 1.23 12.71 -7.29
C VAL A 60 2.34 12.34 -6.30
N TYR A 61 2.00 12.19 -5.02
CA TYR A 61 2.96 11.69 -4.02
C TYR A 61 3.46 10.27 -4.38
N GLY A 62 2.56 9.38 -4.84
CA GLY A 62 2.93 8.04 -5.33
C GLY A 62 3.90 8.10 -6.53
N VAL A 63 3.67 9.03 -7.49
CA VAL A 63 4.62 9.28 -8.59
C VAL A 63 5.97 9.74 -8.04
N THR A 64 5.97 10.64 -7.06
CA THR A 64 7.19 11.18 -6.45
C THR A 64 8.01 10.09 -5.76
N ILE A 65 7.38 9.27 -4.92
CA ILE A 65 8.08 8.14 -4.26
C ILE A 65 8.67 7.18 -5.28
N SER A 66 7.87 6.77 -6.28
CA SER A 66 8.29 5.80 -7.28
C SER A 66 9.33 6.35 -8.25
N LEU A 67 9.43 7.67 -8.41
CA LEU A 67 10.50 8.35 -9.12
C LEU A 67 11.80 8.37 -8.29
N PHE A 68 11.73 8.83 -7.03
CA PHE A 68 12.92 9.07 -6.22
C PHE A 68 13.61 7.80 -5.73
N SER A 69 12.88 6.70 -5.55
CA SER A 69 13.49 5.43 -5.10
C SER A 69 14.53 4.92 -6.09
N PRO A 70 14.21 4.64 -7.37
CA PRO A 70 15.19 4.22 -8.36
C PRO A 70 16.20 5.32 -8.74
N PHE A 71 15.78 6.58 -8.74
CA PHE A 71 16.65 7.71 -9.06
C PHE A 71 17.85 7.80 -8.12
N LEU A 72 17.61 7.80 -6.80
CA LEU A 72 18.69 7.87 -5.81
C LEU A 72 19.57 6.63 -5.83
N SER A 73 18.97 5.47 -6.11
CA SER A 73 19.74 4.21 -6.22
C SER A 73 20.69 4.22 -7.42
N LEU A 74 20.23 4.72 -8.57
CA LEU A 74 21.08 4.86 -9.75
C LEU A 74 22.19 5.90 -9.56
N LEU A 75 21.90 7.03 -8.89
CA LEU A 75 22.93 8.02 -8.53
C LEU A 75 24.02 7.42 -7.63
N LEU A 76 23.65 6.60 -6.65
CA LEU A 76 24.60 5.91 -5.80
C LEU A 76 25.39 4.85 -6.57
N GLU A 77 24.75 4.13 -7.48
CA GLU A 77 25.41 3.16 -8.36
C GLU A 77 26.45 3.83 -9.26
N GLN A 78 26.11 4.96 -9.89
CA GLN A 78 27.06 5.75 -10.69
C GLN A 78 28.30 6.21 -9.90
N ARG A 79 28.17 6.33 -8.56
CA ARG A 79 29.26 6.67 -7.63
C ARG A 79 30.04 5.44 -7.14
N GLY A 80 29.70 4.24 -7.62
CA GLY A 80 30.32 2.99 -7.19
C GLY A 80 29.98 2.57 -5.76
N THR A 81 28.82 3.01 -5.24
CA THR A 81 28.39 2.67 -3.88
C THR A 81 27.97 1.21 -3.79
N ALA A 82 28.33 0.53 -2.70
CA ALA A 82 27.95 -0.85 -2.45
C ALA A 82 26.42 -1.05 -2.45
N ALA A 83 25.94 -2.18 -2.97
CA ALA A 83 24.51 -2.47 -3.06
C ALA A 83 23.83 -2.53 -1.67
N SER A 84 24.54 -2.97 -0.64
CA SER A 84 24.07 -2.93 0.75
C SER A 84 23.78 -1.50 1.24
N SER A 85 24.63 -0.53 0.86
CA SER A 85 24.40 0.88 1.19
C SER A 85 23.21 1.44 0.42
N ILE A 86 23.04 1.08 -0.86
CA ILE A 86 21.88 1.45 -1.66
C ILE A 86 20.61 0.86 -1.04
N GLY A 87 20.63 -0.41 -0.63
CA GLY A 87 19.56 -1.07 0.11
C GLY A 87 19.26 -0.39 1.45
N ALA A 88 20.30 0.04 2.18
CA ALA A 88 20.17 0.79 3.42
C ALA A 88 19.44 2.14 3.19
N LEU A 89 19.77 2.87 2.13
CA LEU A 89 19.04 4.09 1.79
C LEU A 89 17.57 3.81 1.42
N ALA A 90 17.33 2.72 0.68
CA ALA A 90 15.96 2.35 0.28
C ALA A 90 15.06 1.99 1.48
N MET A 91 15.60 1.40 2.55
CA MET A 91 14.81 1.08 3.75
C MET A 91 14.51 2.27 4.65
N ALA A 92 15.19 3.42 4.48
CA ALA A 92 15.03 4.58 5.37
C ALA A 92 13.60 5.13 5.36
N ALA A 93 12.97 5.25 4.18
CA ALA A 93 11.60 5.72 4.07
C ALA A 93 10.57 4.74 4.70
N PRO A 94 10.59 3.43 4.46
CA PRO A 94 9.77 2.47 5.20
C PRO A 94 9.87 2.57 6.73
N VAL A 95 11.07 2.82 7.28
CA VAL A 95 11.24 3.06 8.72
C VAL A 95 10.51 4.32 9.16
N GLY A 96 10.61 5.41 8.38
CA GLY A 96 9.86 6.64 8.62
C GLY A 96 8.34 6.43 8.59
N VAL A 97 7.84 5.67 7.61
CA VAL A 97 6.40 5.30 7.52
C VAL A 97 5.98 4.49 8.76
N LEU A 98 6.78 3.53 9.17
CA LEU A 98 6.48 2.69 10.34
C LEU A 98 6.40 3.55 11.62
N VAL A 99 7.35 4.45 11.86
CA VAL A 99 7.31 5.39 13.00
C VAL A 99 6.08 6.31 12.88
N GLY A 100 5.81 6.83 11.68
CA GLY A 100 4.65 7.67 11.39
C GLY A 100 3.33 6.97 11.68
N SER A 101 3.21 5.68 11.40
CA SER A 101 1.98 4.92 11.64
C SER A 101 1.54 4.91 13.12
N PHE A 102 2.47 5.07 14.05
CA PHE A 102 2.17 5.20 15.49
C PHE A 102 1.96 6.65 15.93
N LEU A 103 2.60 7.61 15.27
CA LEU A 103 2.59 9.02 15.65
C LEU A 103 1.40 9.77 15.05
N ILE A 104 1.15 9.58 13.76
CA ILE A 104 0.18 10.36 12.98
C ILE A 104 -1.26 10.22 13.50
N PRO A 105 -1.78 9.03 13.90
CA PRO A 105 -3.12 8.91 14.47
C PRO A 105 -3.34 9.76 15.71
N LYS A 106 -2.28 10.01 16.52
CA LYS A 106 -2.34 10.89 17.68
C LYS A 106 -2.44 12.36 17.24
N LEU A 107 -1.67 12.76 16.25
CA LEU A 107 -1.69 14.13 15.69
C LEU A 107 -3.03 14.45 15.01
N MET A 108 -3.66 13.50 14.32
CA MET A 108 -4.97 13.66 13.68
C MET A 108 -6.10 14.02 14.66
N ARG A 109 -5.94 13.74 15.97
CA ARG A 109 -6.90 14.15 17.01
C ARG A 109 -6.80 15.64 17.32
N SER A 110 -5.61 16.23 17.18
CA SER A 110 -5.32 17.61 17.59
C SER A 110 -5.31 18.57 16.41
N TYR A 111 -4.90 18.12 15.23
CA TYR A 111 -4.70 18.96 14.07
C TYR A 111 -5.74 18.66 12.97
N GLU A 112 -6.03 19.69 12.19
CA GLU A 112 -6.93 19.59 11.03
C GLU A 112 -6.25 18.84 9.89
N GLY A 113 -6.96 17.89 9.26
CA GLY A 113 -6.43 17.04 8.19
C GLY A 113 -5.88 17.83 7.01
N ARG A 114 -6.55 18.90 6.56
CA ARG A 114 -6.07 19.78 5.49
C ARG A 114 -4.73 20.41 5.84
N SER A 115 -4.58 20.95 7.04
CA SER A 115 -3.34 21.57 7.51
C SER A 115 -2.22 20.54 7.59
N MET A 116 -2.51 19.31 8.03
CA MET A 116 -1.56 18.21 8.07
C MET A 116 -1.08 17.82 6.65
N LEU A 117 -2.00 17.73 5.68
CA LEU A 117 -1.64 17.40 4.28
C LEU A 117 -0.79 18.51 3.65
N LEU A 118 -1.18 19.78 3.81
CA LEU A 118 -0.40 20.91 3.31
C LEU A 118 1.00 20.98 3.94
N PHE A 119 1.09 20.72 5.25
CA PHE A 119 2.37 20.60 5.95
C PHE A 119 3.20 19.46 5.38
N GLY A 120 2.61 18.26 5.21
CA GLY A 120 3.31 17.10 4.62
C GLY A 120 3.86 17.39 3.23
N VAL A 121 3.04 18.01 2.34
CA VAL A 121 3.49 18.40 1.00
C VAL A 121 4.62 19.43 1.06
N SER A 122 4.49 20.45 1.92
CA SER A 122 5.53 21.50 2.06
C SER A 122 6.85 20.92 2.54
N VAL A 123 6.80 20.03 3.53
CA VAL A 123 8.00 19.34 4.03
C VAL A 123 8.61 18.47 2.93
N GLU A 124 7.79 17.74 2.16
CA GLU A 124 8.30 16.88 1.07
C GLU A 124 9.06 17.70 0.01
N VAL A 125 8.54 18.88 -0.37
CA VAL A 125 9.24 19.79 -1.29
C VAL A 125 10.60 20.24 -0.72
N VAL A 126 10.65 20.58 0.57
CA VAL A 126 11.91 20.95 1.25
C VAL A 126 12.87 19.77 1.30
N LEU A 127 12.38 18.56 1.55
CA LEU A 127 13.20 17.35 1.57
C LEU A 127 13.79 17.04 0.19
N ILE A 128 13.00 17.19 -0.89
CA ILE A 128 13.49 17.04 -2.28
C ILE A 128 14.55 18.09 -2.59
N LEU A 129 14.34 19.34 -2.19
CA LEU A 129 15.35 20.38 -2.33
C LEU A 129 16.63 20.03 -1.56
N GLY A 130 16.49 19.49 -0.34
CA GLY A 130 17.63 19.00 0.46
C GLY A 130 18.40 17.89 -0.25
N LEU A 131 17.72 16.93 -0.89
CA LEU A 131 18.37 15.90 -1.70
C LEU A 131 19.17 16.49 -2.89
N MET A 132 18.63 17.55 -3.50
CA MET A 132 19.29 18.21 -4.63
C MET A 132 20.55 18.99 -4.20
N LEU A 133 20.55 19.58 -3.00
CA LEU A 133 21.62 20.45 -2.51
C LEU A 133 22.77 19.72 -1.82
N THR A 134 22.65 18.42 -1.57
CA THR A 134 23.68 17.63 -0.87
C THR A 134 23.96 16.31 -1.57
N GLU A 135 25.19 15.83 -1.42
CA GLU A 135 25.62 14.52 -1.92
C GLU A 135 25.96 13.55 -0.79
N SER A 136 25.81 13.97 0.46
CA SER A 136 26.13 13.18 1.63
C SER A 136 25.13 12.03 1.81
N PHE A 137 25.61 10.80 1.83
CA PHE A 137 24.81 9.61 2.08
C PHE A 137 24.04 9.69 3.41
N GLY A 138 24.70 10.15 4.49
CA GLY A 138 24.06 10.27 5.80
C GLY A 138 22.91 11.27 5.79
N VAL A 139 23.07 12.40 5.08
CA VAL A 139 22.01 13.39 4.93
C VAL A 139 20.86 12.83 4.09
N TRP A 140 21.16 12.12 3.01
CA TRP A 140 20.14 11.44 2.20
C TRP A 140 19.35 10.41 3.02
N PHE A 141 20.01 9.64 3.88
CA PHE A 141 19.37 8.68 4.77
C PHE A 141 18.35 9.37 5.71
N VAL A 142 18.77 10.48 6.34
CA VAL A 142 17.90 11.28 7.23
C VAL A 142 16.74 11.90 6.45
N ILE A 143 16.99 12.46 5.27
CA ILE A 143 15.96 13.03 4.41
C ILE A 143 14.94 11.96 4.00
N ARG A 144 15.39 10.78 3.59
CA ARG A 144 14.51 9.65 3.22
C ARG A 144 13.68 9.14 4.40
N PHE A 145 14.25 9.12 5.61
CA PHE A 145 13.50 8.79 6.82
C PHE A 145 12.36 9.80 7.07
N PHE A 146 12.65 11.10 7.00
CA PHE A 146 11.62 12.14 7.15
C PHE A 146 10.62 12.13 6.00
N GLY A 147 11.04 11.81 4.77
CA GLY A 147 10.14 11.58 3.65
C GLY A 147 9.17 10.43 3.88
N GLY A 148 9.62 9.35 4.55
CA GLY A 148 8.73 8.28 5.01
C GLY A 148 7.73 8.75 6.08
N LEU A 149 8.15 9.60 7.00
CA LEU A 149 7.28 10.17 8.03
C LEU A 149 6.22 11.10 7.44
N THR A 150 6.59 11.96 6.47
CA THR A 150 5.63 12.79 5.71
C THR A 150 4.70 11.92 4.87
N GLY A 151 5.21 10.84 4.30
CA GLY A 151 4.40 9.85 3.60
C GLY A 151 3.32 9.25 4.48
N ALA A 152 3.64 8.90 5.73
CA ALA A 152 2.62 8.42 6.66
C ALA A 152 1.53 9.48 6.92
N ILE A 153 1.86 10.78 6.96
CA ILE A 153 0.85 11.85 7.04
C ILE A 153 -0.05 11.79 5.81
N LEU A 154 0.56 11.81 4.60
CA LEU A 154 -0.18 11.89 3.35
C LEU A 154 -1.09 10.68 3.14
N PHE A 155 -0.61 9.46 3.44
CA PHE A 155 -1.41 8.24 3.33
C PHE A 155 -2.53 8.18 4.37
N LEU A 156 -2.20 8.20 5.66
CA LEU A 156 -3.16 7.96 6.73
C LEU A 156 -4.26 9.03 6.79
N VAL A 157 -3.89 10.30 6.63
CA VAL A 157 -4.88 11.39 6.65
C VAL A 157 -5.79 11.29 5.43
N THR A 158 -5.23 11.07 4.24
CA THR A 158 -6.01 10.96 3.00
C THR A 158 -6.97 9.77 3.04
N GLU A 159 -6.50 8.58 3.40
CA GLU A 159 -7.32 7.38 3.47
C GLU A 159 -8.46 7.53 4.47
N THR A 160 -8.15 8.00 5.68
CA THR A 160 -9.15 8.20 6.73
C THR A 160 -10.19 9.23 6.29
N TRP A 161 -9.76 10.33 5.72
CA TRP A 161 -10.66 11.39 5.25
C TRP A 161 -11.55 10.93 4.09
N ILE A 162 -11.01 10.19 3.10
CA ILE A 162 -11.80 9.62 2.01
C ILE A 162 -12.86 8.66 2.56
N ILE A 163 -12.51 7.78 3.50
CA ILE A 163 -13.46 6.82 4.08
C ILE A 163 -14.60 7.52 4.81
N GLU A 164 -14.33 8.62 5.52
CA GLU A 164 -15.34 9.34 6.28
C GLU A 164 -16.24 10.25 5.40
N ILE A 165 -15.66 10.89 4.37
CA ILE A 165 -16.41 11.83 3.53
C ILE A 165 -17.22 11.13 2.43
N ALA A 166 -16.79 9.95 1.98
CA ALA A 166 -17.46 9.22 0.91
C ALA A 166 -18.84 8.70 1.37
N PRO A 167 -19.93 8.96 0.61
CA PRO A 167 -21.24 8.41 0.89
C PRO A 167 -21.16 6.88 1.01
N VAL A 168 -21.84 6.30 1.99
CA VAL A 168 -21.82 4.83 2.25
C VAL A 168 -22.14 4.02 0.99
N ARG A 169 -23.08 4.50 0.17
CA ARG A 169 -23.49 3.88 -1.10
C ARG A 169 -22.37 3.82 -2.14
N ASP A 170 -21.51 4.84 -2.22
CA ASP A 170 -20.48 4.98 -3.26
C ASP A 170 -19.06 4.80 -2.72
N ARG A 171 -18.90 4.52 -1.42
CA ARG A 171 -17.60 4.38 -0.75
C ARG A 171 -16.70 3.36 -1.46
N GLY A 172 -17.26 2.23 -1.89
CA GLY A 172 -16.51 1.21 -2.64
C GLY A 172 -15.98 1.73 -3.98
N LYS A 173 -16.77 2.52 -4.71
CA LYS A 173 -16.34 3.12 -5.99
C LYS A 173 -15.22 4.14 -5.78
N VAL A 174 -15.35 4.97 -4.75
CA VAL A 174 -14.34 5.99 -4.41
C VAL A 174 -13.02 5.36 -4.01
N LEU A 175 -13.07 4.36 -3.13
CA LEU A 175 -11.88 3.60 -2.73
C LEU A 175 -11.27 2.82 -3.91
N GLY A 176 -12.10 2.28 -4.80
CA GLY A 176 -11.65 1.65 -6.03
C GLY A 176 -10.90 2.63 -6.94
N LEU A 177 -11.45 3.82 -7.15
CA LEU A 177 -10.81 4.88 -7.93
C LEU A 177 -9.48 5.33 -7.30
N TYR A 178 -9.50 5.54 -5.97
CA TYR A 178 -8.32 5.90 -5.18
C TYR A 178 -7.20 4.85 -5.34
N ASN A 179 -7.50 3.58 -5.10
CA ASN A 179 -6.52 2.51 -5.19
C ASN A 179 -5.99 2.32 -6.63
N THR A 180 -6.87 2.47 -7.64
CA THR A 180 -6.46 2.42 -9.04
C THR A 180 -5.51 3.55 -9.38
N ALA A 181 -5.85 4.81 -9.02
CA ALA A 181 -5.00 5.95 -9.25
C ALA A 181 -3.64 5.82 -8.56
N LEU A 182 -3.63 5.33 -7.31
CA LEU A 182 -2.40 5.07 -6.56
C LEU A 182 -1.55 3.98 -7.21
N ALA A 183 -2.15 2.86 -7.63
CA ALA A 183 -1.43 1.78 -8.29
C ALA A 183 -0.76 2.23 -9.60
N PHE A 184 -1.46 3.01 -10.42
CA PHE A 184 -0.89 3.58 -11.64
C PHE A 184 0.20 4.63 -11.35
N SER A 185 0.10 5.37 -10.24
CA SER A 185 1.11 6.36 -9.87
C SER A 185 2.49 5.74 -9.65
N PHE A 186 2.54 4.53 -9.10
CA PHE A 186 3.80 3.80 -8.91
C PHE A 186 4.45 3.35 -10.23
N ALA A 187 3.71 3.28 -11.33
CA ALA A 187 4.27 3.03 -12.65
C ALA A 187 4.81 4.32 -13.30
N ILE A 188 4.13 5.45 -13.09
CA ILE A 188 4.48 6.72 -13.76
C ILE A 188 5.87 7.22 -13.34
N GLY A 189 6.27 7.09 -12.07
CA GLY A 189 7.58 7.55 -11.60
C GLY A 189 8.76 6.92 -12.35
N PRO A 190 8.86 5.57 -12.43
CA PRO A 190 9.87 4.92 -13.26
C PRO A 190 9.81 5.28 -14.74
N LEU A 191 8.62 5.46 -15.30
CA LEU A 191 8.47 5.93 -16.69
C LEU A 191 9.07 7.31 -16.88
N VAL A 192 8.77 8.26 -15.99
CA VAL A 192 9.36 9.61 -16.02
C VAL A 192 10.88 9.51 -15.94
N LEU A 193 11.41 8.70 -15.01
CA LEU A 193 12.86 8.53 -14.86
C LEU A 193 13.50 7.90 -16.09
N SER A 194 12.85 6.96 -16.76
CA SER A 194 13.36 6.35 -18.00
C SER A 194 13.51 7.35 -19.14
N LEU A 195 12.67 8.42 -19.15
CA LEU A 195 12.67 9.46 -20.16
C LEU A 195 13.64 10.62 -19.82
N THR A 196 13.82 10.93 -18.53
CA THR A 196 14.67 12.04 -18.08
C THR A 196 16.11 11.62 -17.80
N GLY A 197 16.34 10.31 -17.59
CA GLY A 197 17.61 9.77 -17.10
C GLY A 197 17.82 10.01 -15.60
N ALA A 198 18.83 9.35 -15.05
CA ALA A 198 19.23 9.51 -13.65
C ALA A 198 20.35 10.54 -13.45
N SER A 199 20.61 11.39 -14.44
CA SER A 199 21.62 12.45 -14.36
C SER A 199 20.97 13.82 -14.34
N GLY A 200 21.62 14.76 -13.65
CA GLY A 200 21.20 16.15 -13.62
C GLY A 200 20.06 16.47 -12.64
N THR A 201 19.44 17.64 -12.80
CA THR A 201 18.47 18.21 -11.85
C THR A 201 17.02 17.95 -12.22
N ALA A 202 16.76 17.42 -13.43
CA ALA A 202 15.40 17.25 -13.96
C ALA A 202 14.48 16.42 -13.03
N PRO A 203 14.86 15.25 -12.48
CA PRO A 203 14.01 14.49 -11.58
C PRO A 203 13.62 15.25 -10.31
N TYR A 204 14.55 16.03 -9.74
CA TYR A 204 14.27 16.88 -8.56
C TYR A 204 13.23 17.95 -8.87
N ILE A 205 13.41 18.68 -9.98
CA ILE A 205 12.50 19.76 -10.39
C ILE A 205 11.11 19.19 -10.69
N ILE A 206 11.04 18.07 -11.42
CA ILE A 206 9.76 17.40 -11.73
C ILE A 206 9.05 17.01 -10.43
N GLY A 207 9.74 16.37 -9.47
CA GLY A 207 9.17 15.98 -8.19
C GLY A 207 8.66 17.18 -7.39
N MET A 208 9.46 18.26 -7.25
CA MET A 208 9.05 19.47 -6.53
C MET A 208 7.85 20.14 -7.18
N VAL A 209 7.88 20.35 -8.50
CA VAL A 209 6.79 21.00 -9.24
C VAL A 209 5.52 20.16 -9.15
N ALA A 210 5.63 18.84 -9.32
CA ALA A 210 4.49 17.94 -9.19
C ALA A 210 3.84 18.06 -7.81
N MET A 211 4.62 18.03 -6.72
CA MET A 211 4.11 18.18 -5.35
C MET A 211 3.47 19.56 -5.12
N LEU A 212 4.07 20.65 -5.61
CA LEU A 212 3.50 21.98 -5.52
C LEU A 212 2.16 22.06 -6.27
N VAL A 213 2.08 21.54 -7.49
CA VAL A 213 0.83 21.50 -8.28
C VAL A 213 -0.23 20.67 -7.58
N ALA A 214 0.13 19.53 -7.00
CA ALA A 214 -0.80 18.68 -6.26
C ALA A 214 -1.34 19.33 -4.97
N SER A 215 -0.64 20.31 -4.41
CA SER A 215 -1.12 21.06 -3.24
C SER A 215 -2.25 22.05 -3.58
N ILE A 216 -2.34 22.51 -4.82
CA ILE A 216 -3.32 23.54 -5.23
C ILE A 216 -4.76 23.10 -4.96
N PRO A 217 -5.23 21.89 -5.37
CA PRO A 217 -6.59 21.44 -5.05
C PRO A 217 -6.85 21.32 -3.54
N LEU A 218 -5.82 21.00 -2.73
CA LEU A 218 -5.97 20.93 -1.27
C LEU A 218 -6.30 22.29 -0.64
N LEU A 219 -5.89 23.40 -1.25
CA LEU A 219 -6.25 24.74 -0.75
C LEU A 219 -7.75 24.99 -0.79
N PHE A 220 -8.47 24.31 -1.68
CA PHE A 220 -9.92 24.40 -1.84
C PHE A 220 -10.68 23.22 -1.22
N ALA A 221 -9.98 22.25 -0.65
CA ALA A 221 -10.58 21.13 0.07
C ALA A 221 -11.29 21.62 1.33
N GLY A 222 -12.35 20.91 1.72
CA GLY A 222 -13.06 21.18 2.98
C GLY A 222 -12.18 21.00 4.21
N THR A 223 -12.72 21.30 5.37
CA THR A 223 -12.08 21.05 6.66
C THR A 223 -12.40 19.64 7.17
N TYR A 224 -11.44 18.99 7.84
CA TYR A 224 -11.58 17.65 8.38
C TYR A 224 -10.89 17.51 9.74
N ARG A 225 -11.62 16.98 10.70
CA ARG A 225 -11.05 16.49 11.97
C ARG A 225 -11.52 15.05 12.16
N SER A 226 -10.59 14.16 12.42
CA SER A 226 -10.90 12.75 12.65
C SER A 226 -11.74 12.58 13.92
N SER A 227 -12.87 11.90 13.80
CA SER A 227 -13.58 11.35 14.95
C SER A 227 -12.79 10.13 15.44
N ALA A 228 -12.43 10.11 16.72
CA ALA A 228 -11.58 9.15 17.39
C ALA A 228 -11.45 7.77 16.72
N LEU A 229 -10.22 7.43 16.32
CA LEU A 229 -9.89 6.06 15.90
C LEU A 229 -9.90 5.15 17.15
N ASP A 230 -10.81 4.18 17.19
CA ASP A 230 -10.82 3.14 18.22
C ASP A 230 -9.54 2.31 18.13
N SER A 231 -8.88 2.11 19.27
CA SER A 231 -7.68 1.28 19.35
C SER A 231 -8.04 -0.20 19.09
N PRO A 232 -7.26 -0.94 18.29
CA PRO A 232 -7.51 -2.35 18.04
C PRO A 232 -7.45 -3.17 19.35
N ARG A 233 -8.39 -4.12 19.52
CA ARG A 233 -8.56 -4.91 20.75
C ARG A 233 -7.54 -6.06 20.91
N PHE A 234 -6.84 -6.45 19.86
CA PHE A 234 -5.84 -7.53 19.88
C PHE A 234 -4.46 -7.01 19.53
N GLY A 235 -3.42 -7.68 20.07
CA GLY A 235 -2.05 -7.35 19.70
C GLY A 235 -1.77 -7.69 18.23
N VAL A 236 -1.34 -6.69 17.46
CA VAL A 236 -1.03 -6.78 16.02
C VAL A 236 -0.05 -7.93 15.72
N ILE A 237 0.97 -8.13 16.58
CA ILE A 237 1.97 -9.20 16.45
C ILE A 237 1.33 -10.58 16.68
N GLY A 238 0.35 -10.68 17.61
CA GLY A 238 -0.38 -11.94 17.85
C GLY A 238 -1.15 -12.44 16.63
N PHE A 239 -1.53 -11.56 15.71
CA PHE A 239 -2.23 -11.92 14.47
C PHE A 239 -1.41 -12.84 13.54
N PHE A 240 -0.07 -12.82 13.65
CA PHE A 240 0.80 -13.75 12.94
C PHE A 240 0.42 -15.22 13.21
N TRP A 241 0.13 -15.56 14.47
CA TRP A 241 -0.24 -16.93 14.84
C TRP A 241 -1.66 -17.31 14.41
N VAL A 242 -2.52 -16.32 14.22
CA VAL A 242 -3.91 -16.53 13.79
C VAL A 242 -4.00 -16.81 12.29
N ALA A 243 -3.24 -16.08 11.45
CA ALA A 243 -3.29 -16.20 10.00
C ALA A 243 -1.89 -16.08 9.37
N PRO A 244 -0.96 -17.02 9.65
CA PRO A 244 0.44 -16.89 9.28
C PRO A 244 0.67 -16.76 7.77
N LEU A 245 -0.10 -17.48 6.94
CA LEU A 245 0.05 -17.39 5.48
C LEU A 245 -0.33 -16.02 4.94
N LEU A 246 -1.42 -15.42 5.44
CA LEU A 246 -1.86 -14.09 5.00
C LEU A 246 -0.79 -13.05 5.35
N VAL A 247 -0.30 -13.11 6.57
CA VAL A 247 0.73 -12.20 7.09
C VAL A 247 2.04 -12.35 6.31
N MET A 248 2.50 -13.59 6.07
CA MET A 248 3.71 -13.84 5.30
C MET A 248 3.55 -13.46 3.82
N GLY A 249 2.35 -13.61 3.25
CA GLY A 249 2.04 -13.14 1.91
C GLY A 249 2.21 -11.62 1.80
N VAL A 250 1.64 -10.87 2.75
CA VAL A 250 1.74 -9.41 2.81
C VAL A 250 3.18 -8.95 3.09
N PHE A 251 3.90 -9.63 3.98
CA PHE A 251 5.34 -9.41 4.21
C PHE A 251 6.15 -9.56 2.92
N ALA A 252 5.90 -10.65 2.16
CA ALA A 252 6.61 -10.90 0.91
C ALA A 252 6.33 -9.83 -0.16
N VAL A 253 5.12 -9.26 -0.18
CA VAL A 253 4.80 -8.13 -1.06
C VAL A 253 5.64 -6.91 -0.69
N GLY A 254 5.62 -6.46 0.57
CA GLY A 254 6.42 -5.32 1.01
C GLY A 254 7.92 -5.55 0.79
N PHE A 255 8.41 -6.77 1.06
CA PHE A 255 9.80 -7.16 0.84
C PHE A 255 10.22 -6.95 -0.63
N LYS A 256 9.43 -7.52 -1.57
CA LYS A 256 9.75 -7.45 -3.00
C LYS A 256 9.56 -6.04 -3.56
N GLU A 257 8.50 -5.37 -3.20
CA GLU A 257 8.14 -4.07 -3.72
C GLU A 257 9.23 -3.02 -3.45
N VAL A 258 9.71 -2.95 -2.22
CA VAL A 258 10.74 -1.97 -1.85
C VAL A 258 12.14 -2.40 -2.27
N ALA A 259 12.47 -3.69 -2.21
CA ALA A 259 13.73 -4.20 -2.74
C ALA A 259 13.85 -3.94 -4.25
N LEU A 260 12.81 -4.21 -5.01
CA LEU A 260 12.79 -3.94 -6.45
C LEU A 260 12.83 -2.45 -6.75
N GLY A 261 12.07 -1.62 -6.04
CA GLY A 261 12.06 -0.18 -6.23
C GLY A 261 13.46 0.45 -6.09
N GLY A 262 14.27 -0.07 -5.18
CA GLY A 262 15.64 0.40 -4.97
C GLY A 262 16.69 -0.31 -5.83
N LEU A 263 16.63 -1.64 -5.95
CA LEU A 263 17.76 -2.43 -6.45
C LEU A 263 17.56 -3.02 -7.86
N LEU A 264 16.33 -3.09 -8.40
CA LEU A 264 16.11 -3.64 -9.74
C LEU A 264 16.78 -2.82 -10.85
N PRO A 265 16.73 -1.47 -10.85
CA PRO A 265 17.47 -0.68 -11.83
C PRO A 265 19.00 -0.85 -11.68
N VAL A 266 19.49 -0.92 -10.46
CA VAL A 266 20.92 -1.18 -10.16
C VAL A 266 21.34 -2.53 -10.75
N TYR A 267 20.56 -3.58 -10.50
CA TYR A 267 20.77 -4.90 -11.12
C TYR A 267 20.79 -4.81 -12.65
N GLY A 268 19.82 -4.12 -13.24
CA GLY A 268 19.72 -3.95 -14.69
C GLY A 268 20.98 -3.31 -15.28
N VAL A 269 21.49 -2.25 -14.66
CA VAL A 269 22.73 -1.57 -15.10
C VAL A 269 23.94 -2.50 -14.95
N ARG A 270 24.06 -3.22 -13.84
CA ARG A 270 25.18 -4.16 -13.60
C ARG A 270 25.21 -5.33 -14.58
N VAL A 271 24.08 -5.75 -15.13
CA VAL A 271 24.02 -6.78 -16.21
C VAL A 271 24.13 -6.18 -17.60
N GLY A 272 24.42 -4.88 -17.73
CA GLY A 272 24.73 -4.21 -19.00
C GLY A 272 23.54 -3.57 -19.70
N LEU A 273 22.37 -3.42 -19.05
CA LEU A 273 21.27 -2.66 -19.62
C LEU A 273 21.51 -1.15 -19.49
N SER A 274 20.93 -0.35 -20.40
CA SER A 274 20.88 1.10 -20.22
C SER A 274 20.03 1.48 -19.01
N GLU A 275 20.31 2.60 -18.37
CA GLU A 275 19.53 3.12 -17.24
C GLU A 275 18.04 3.25 -17.56
N SER A 276 17.73 3.71 -18.78
CA SER A 276 16.34 3.81 -19.26
C SER A 276 15.66 2.43 -19.29
N THR A 277 16.32 1.41 -19.87
CA THR A 277 15.77 0.06 -19.93
C THR A 277 15.63 -0.54 -18.53
N ALA A 278 16.64 -0.39 -17.68
CA ALA A 278 16.63 -0.86 -16.30
C ALA A 278 15.48 -0.24 -15.48
N THR A 279 15.21 1.04 -15.69
CA THR A 279 14.10 1.74 -15.04
C THR A 279 12.74 1.32 -15.61
N LEU A 280 12.64 1.05 -16.92
CA LEU A 280 11.42 0.51 -17.54
C LEU A 280 11.04 -0.87 -16.99
N MET A 281 11.97 -1.66 -16.44
CA MET A 281 11.62 -2.92 -15.76
C MET A 281 10.67 -2.68 -14.59
N LEU A 282 10.88 -1.58 -13.84
CA LEU A 282 9.95 -1.19 -12.76
C LEU A 282 8.58 -0.77 -13.30
N PHE A 283 8.55 0.00 -14.41
CA PHE A 283 7.30 0.41 -15.04
C PHE A 283 6.43 -0.79 -15.44
N PHE A 284 7.01 -1.76 -16.18
CA PHE A 284 6.26 -2.96 -16.59
C PHE A 284 5.83 -3.82 -15.40
N GLY A 285 6.68 -3.93 -14.37
CA GLY A 285 6.31 -4.59 -13.12
C GLY A 285 5.15 -3.90 -12.42
N ALA A 286 5.20 -2.57 -12.26
CA ALA A 286 4.16 -1.81 -11.58
C ALA A 286 2.82 -1.85 -12.32
N ILE A 287 2.83 -1.74 -13.66
CA ILE A 287 1.61 -1.93 -14.48
C ILE A 287 1.07 -3.34 -14.32
N GLY A 288 1.94 -4.35 -14.31
CA GLY A 288 1.54 -5.74 -14.05
C GLY A 288 0.87 -5.90 -12.68
N ALA A 289 1.49 -5.35 -11.63
CA ALA A 289 0.94 -5.36 -10.28
C ALA A 289 -0.44 -4.67 -10.22
N ALA A 290 -0.60 -3.52 -10.89
CA ALA A 290 -1.87 -2.78 -10.90
C ALA A 290 -2.97 -3.52 -11.68
N VAL A 291 -2.67 -3.96 -12.90
CA VAL A 291 -3.67 -4.56 -13.82
C VAL A 291 -4.09 -5.97 -13.36
N MET A 292 -3.15 -6.78 -12.90
CA MET A 292 -3.42 -8.16 -12.50
C MET A 292 -4.25 -8.30 -11.22
N GLN A 293 -4.39 -7.23 -10.42
CA GLN A 293 -5.26 -7.26 -9.22
C GLN A 293 -6.71 -7.57 -9.56
N PHE A 294 -7.21 -7.03 -10.68
CA PHE A 294 -8.59 -7.28 -11.11
C PHE A 294 -8.82 -8.75 -11.51
N PRO A 295 -8.07 -9.36 -12.46
CA PRO A 295 -8.26 -10.76 -12.82
C PRO A 295 -7.96 -11.72 -11.65
N ILE A 296 -7.02 -11.41 -10.75
CA ILE A 296 -6.75 -12.23 -9.57
C ILE A 296 -7.92 -12.15 -8.58
N GLY A 297 -8.48 -10.95 -8.34
CA GLY A 297 -9.68 -10.79 -7.51
C GLY A 297 -10.88 -11.54 -8.09
N TRP A 298 -11.14 -11.37 -9.38
CA TRP A 298 -12.19 -12.11 -10.07
C TRP A 298 -11.98 -13.63 -10.00
N ALA A 299 -10.77 -14.10 -10.22
CA ALA A 299 -10.45 -15.53 -10.10
C ALA A 299 -10.68 -16.05 -8.67
N ALA A 300 -10.39 -15.24 -7.64
CA ALA A 300 -10.65 -15.59 -6.25
C ALA A 300 -12.14 -15.68 -5.91
N ASP A 301 -13.00 -14.91 -6.62
CA ASP A 301 -14.46 -14.98 -6.46
C ASP A 301 -15.08 -16.20 -7.18
N VAL A 302 -14.51 -16.59 -8.34
CA VAL A 302 -15.06 -17.67 -9.18
C VAL A 302 -14.47 -19.04 -8.82
N PHE A 303 -13.19 -19.10 -8.51
CA PHE A 303 -12.47 -20.33 -8.20
C PHE A 303 -12.20 -20.46 -6.69
N ASN A 304 -11.71 -21.62 -6.28
CA ASN A 304 -11.24 -21.82 -4.91
C ASN A 304 -10.05 -20.89 -4.60
N VAL A 305 -10.22 -20.02 -3.64
CA VAL A 305 -9.23 -18.99 -3.24
C VAL A 305 -7.83 -19.60 -2.97
N ARG A 306 -7.79 -20.82 -2.40
CA ARG A 306 -6.53 -21.54 -2.20
C ARG A 306 -5.83 -21.85 -3.53
N LYS A 307 -6.57 -22.33 -4.53
CA LYS A 307 -5.98 -22.63 -5.84
C LYS A 307 -5.44 -21.37 -6.51
N VAL A 308 -6.15 -20.25 -6.37
CA VAL A 308 -5.70 -18.95 -6.90
C VAL A 308 -4.42 -18.48 -6.18
N PHE A 309 -4.36 -18.58 -4.84
CA PHE A 309 -3.16 -18.23 -4.08
C PHE A 309 -1.96 -19.10 -4.49
N VAL A 310 -2.15 -20.42 -4.59
CA VAL A 310 -1.10 -21.36 -5.03
C VAL A 310 -0.68 -21.05 -6.47
N GLY A 311 -1.62 -20.73 -7.36
CA GLY A 311 -1.33 -20.30 -8.74
C GLY A 311 -0.47 -19.03 -8.77
N CYS A 312 -0.80 -18.04 -7.97
CA CYS A 312 0.03 -16.83 -7.78
C CYS A 312 1.42 -17.18 -7.24
N ALA A 313 1.52 -18.14 -6.30
CA ALA A 313 2.81 -18.55 -5.74
C ALA A 313 3.68 -19.28 -6.79
N ILE A 314 3.10 -20.12 -7.61
CA ILE A 314 3.79 -20.78 -8.75
C ILE A 314 4.29 -19.73 -9.74
N LEU A 315 3.43 -18.81 -10.17
CA LEU A 315 3.79 -17.75 -11.12
C LEU A 315 4.85 -16.80 -10.52
N SER A 316 4.76 -16.49 -9.23
CA SER A 316 5.76 -15.67 -8.54
C SER A 316 7.11 -16.36 -8.45
N LEU A 317 7.15 -17.67 -8.20
CA LEU A 317 8.39 -18.45 -8.14
C LEU A 317 9.00 -18.64 -9.54
N SER A 318 8.22 -19.11 -10.50
CA SER A 318 8.68 -19.32 -11.88
C SER A 318 9.12 -18.01 -12.52
N GLY A 319 8.36 -16.92 -12.35
CA GLY A 319 8.73 -15.62 -12.84
C GLY A 319 10.04 -15.12 -12.24
N ALA A 320 10.25 -15.27 -10.91
CA ALA A 320 11.51 -14.88 -10.26
C ALA A 320 12.74 -15.64 -10.82
N ILE A 321 12.56 -16.89 -11.24
CA ILE A 321 13.62 -17.68 -11.89
C ILE A 321 13.83 -17.26 -13.35
N ILE A 322 12.76 -16.99 -14.07
CA ILE A 322 12.82 -16.82 -15.54
C ILE A 322 13.28 -15.41 -15.93
N TRP A 323 12.82 -14.33 -15.26
CA TRP A 323 13.10 -12.97 -15.71
C TRP A 323 14.61 -12.66 -15.81
N PRO A 324 15.50 -13.13 -14.91
CA PRO A 324 16.94 -12.89 -15.07
C PRO A 324 17.56 -13.62 -16.25
N LEU A 325 16.99 -14.77 -16.62
CA LEU A 325 17.47 -15.58 -17.74
C LEU A 325 17.12 -14.96 -19.11
N VAL A 326 16.06 -14.18 -19.16
CA VAL A 326 15.56 -13.55 -20.41
C VAL A 326 15.87 -12.05 -20.45
N ILE A 327 16.76 -11.56 -19.59
CA ILE A 327 17.03 -10.12 -19.42
C ILE A 327 17.45 -9.44 -20.73
N ASN A 328 18.16 -10.14 -21.60
CA ASN A 328 18.61 -9.65 -22.89
C ASN A 328 17.58 -9.82 -24.03
N SER A 329 16.40 -10.33 -23.74
CA SER A 329 15.32 -10.49 -24.72
C SER A 329 14.13 -9.60 -24.37
N PRO A 330 14.05 -8.37 -24.91
CA PRO A 330 12.96 -7.45 -24.57
C PRO A 330 11.57 -8.04 -24.85
N PHE A 331 11.44 -8.84 -25.90
CA PHE A 331 10.18 -9.48 -26.27
C PHE A 331 9.65 -10.43 -25.18
N LEU A 332 10.51 -11.11 -24.44
CA LEU A 332 10.15 -12.01 -23.33
C LEU A 332 10.16 -11.30 -21.98
N LEU A 333 11.10 -10.36 -21.77
CA LEU A 333 11.30 -9.69 -20.50
C LEU A 333 10.07 -8.94 -20.03
N TRP A 334 9.45 -8.11 -20.88
CA TRP A 334 8.34 -7.26 -20.51
C TRP A 334 7.10 -8.06 -20.10
N PRO A 335 6.59 -9.03 -20.86
CA PRO A 335 5.46 -9.86 -20.43
C PRO A 335 5.75 -10.65 -19.16
N ILE A 336 6.99 -11.15 -18.99
CA ILE A 336 7.37 -11.92 -17.80
C ILE A 336 7.38 -11.02 -16.56
N LEU A 337 7.97 -9.83 -16.64
CA LEU A 337 7.94 -8.86 -15.53
C LEU A 337 6.52 -8.43 -15.16
N PHE A 338 5.67 -8.21 -16.16
CA PHE A 338 4.26 -7.89 -15.98
C PHE A 338 3.52 -8.99 -15.21
N LEU A 339 3.60 -10.23 -15.69
CA LEU A 339 2.91 -11.38 -15.06
C LEU A 339 3.49 -11.70 -13.67
N TRP A 340 4.80 -11.65 -13.54
CA TRP A 340 5.51 -11.91 -12.29
C TRP A 340 5.14 -10.91 -11.21
N ALA A 341 5.20 -9.62 -11.52
CA ALA A 341 4.87 -8.57 -10.56
C ALA A 341 3.38 -8.63 -10.17
N GLY A 342 2.49 -8.84 -11.14
CA GLY A 342 1.07 -9.06 -10.88
C GLY A 342 0.82 -10.25 -9.95
N SER A 343 1.56 -11.34 -10.15
CA SER A 343 1.37 -12.56 -9.35
C SER A 343 1.74 -12.38 -7.88
N TYR A 344 2.85 -11.70 -7.55
CA TYR A 344 3.20 -11.47 -6.15
C TYR A 344 2.32 -10.40 -5.50
N ALA A 345 1.90 -9.35 -6.23
CA ALA A 345 0.93 -8.38 -5.75
C ALA A 345 -0.42 -9.06 -5.40
N GLY A 346 -0.77 -10.13 -6.09
CA GLY A 346 -1.93 -10.96 -5.82
C GLY A 346 -1.96 -11.55 -4.40
N PHE A 347 -0.82 -11.75 -3.75
CA PHE A 347 -0.80 -12.20 -2.33
C PHE A 347 -1.48 -11.20 -1.42
N TYR A 348 -1.26 -9.90 -1.62
CA TYR A 348 -1.93 -8.87 -0.85
C TYR A 348 -3.43 -8.86 -1.11
N THR A 349 -3.84 -8.88 -2.39
CA THR A 349 -5.25 -8.92 -2.80
C THR A 349 -6.00 -10.10 -2.20
N ILE A 350 -5.43 -11.30 -2.30
CA ILE A 350 -6.06 -12.51 -1.76
C ILE A 350 -6.08 -12.49 -0.23
N SER A 351 -5.02 -11.99 0.42
CA SER A 351 -4.99 -11.85 1.88
C SER A 351 -6.08 -10.90 2.38
N MET A 352 -6.33 -9.79 1.67
CA MET A 352 -7.43 -8.86 1.96
C MET A 352 -8.80 -9.51 1.81
N ILE A 353 -9.02 -10.28 0.72
CA ILE A 353 -10.28 -11.02 0.48
C ILE A 353 -10.54 -12.01 1.62
N LEU A 354 -9.53 -12.82 1.98
CA LEU A 354 -9.66 -13.81 3.04
C LEU A 354 -9.87 -13.16 4.41
N ALA A 355 -9.16 -12.07 4.70
CA ALA A 355 -9.37 -11.32 5.94
C ALA A 355 -10.81 -10.80 6.04
N GLY A 356 -11.36 -10.23 4.97
CA GLY A 356 -12.75 -9.77 4.92
C GLY A 356 -13.78 -10.89 5.06
N GLN A 357 -13.47 -12.11 4.60
CA GLN A 357 -14.32 -13.29 4.76
C GLN A 357 -14.26 -13.88 6.18
N TRP A 358 -13.09 -13.88 6.82
CA TRP A 358 -12.85 -14.57 8.09
C TRP A 358 -13.14 -13.71 9.31
N PHE A 359 -12.83 -12.41 9.23
CA PHE A 359 -12.88 -11.46 10.34
C PHE A 359 -13.94 -10.39 10.12
N LYS A 360 -14.49 -9.84 11.22
CA LYS A 360 -15.48 -8.75 11.18
C LYS A 360 -15.24 -7.77 12.33
N GLY A 361 -15.70 -6.52 12.15
CA GLY A 361 -15.60 -5.50 13.20
C GLY A 361 -14.16 -5.27 13.65
N SER A 362 -13.90 -5.33 14.95
CA SER A 362 -12.58 -5.08 15.55
C SER A 362 -11.52 -6.12 15.15
N GLU A 363 -11.92 -7.38 14.87
CA GLU A 363 -10.99 -8.40 14.39
C GLU A 363 -10.45 -8.06 12.99
N LEU A 364 -11.33 -7.59 12.09
CA LEU A 364 -10.92 -7.14 10.75
C LEU A 364 -10.02 -5.91 10.83
N ALA A 365 -10.33 -4.95 11.71
CA ALA A 365 -9.47 -3.79 11.92
C ALA A 365 -8.06 -4.20 12.41
N THR A 366 -7.98 -5.21 13.30
CA THR A 366 -6.71 -5.78 13.76
C THR A 366 -5.96 -6.47 12.62
N ALA A 367 -6.66 -7.22 11.76
CA ALA A 367 -6.05 -7.85 10.59
C ALA A 367 -5.44 -6.82 9.64
N MET A 368 -6.15 -5.71 9.36
CA MET A 368 -5.66 -4.63 8.51
C MET A 368 -4.43 -3.93 9.13
N ALA A 369 -4.47 -3.66 10.44
CA ALA A 369 -3.32 -3.10 11.16
C ALA A 369 -2.10 -4.05 11.12
N ALA A 370 -2.33 -5.36 11.27
CA ALA A 370 -1.29 -6.37 11.13
C ALA A 370 -0.69 -6.38 9.71
N PHE A 371 -1.53 -6.28 8.68
CA PHE A 371 -1.05 -6.20 7.29
C PHE A 371 -0.15 -4.99 7.08
N GLY A 372 -0.50 -3.82 7.60
CA GLY A 372 0.35 -2.63 7.52
C GLY A 372 1.70 -2.82 8.20
N VAL A 373 1.73 -3.40 9.41
CA VAL A 373 2.98 -3.66 10.15
C VAL A 373 3.85 -4.69 9.44
N PHE A 374 3.28 -5.81 8.99
CA PHE A 374 4.07 -6.87 8.33
C PHE A 374 4.51 -6.48 6.92
N TRP A 375 3.73 -5.69 6.18
CA TRP A 375 4.18 -5.07 4.95
C TRP A 375 5.37 -4.14 5.22
N GLY A 376 5.30 -3.30 6.25
CA GLY A 376 6.39 -2.41 6.66
C GLY A 376 7.65 -3.17 7.08
N MET A 377 7.52 -4.28 7.81
CA MET A 377 8.65 -5.17 8.15
C MET A 377 9.29 -5.77 6.90
N GLY A 378 8.47 -6.21 5.92
CA GLY A 378 8.94 -6.66 4.63
C GLY A 378 9.66 -5.55 3.86
N ALA A 379 9.06 -4.36 3.80
CA ALA A 379 9.61 -3.17 3.16
C ALA A 379 10.97 -2.73 3.76
N PHE A 380 11.16 -2.95 5.06
CA PHE A 380 12.44 -2.74 5.74
C PHE A 380 13.45 -3.85 5.40
N ALA A 381 13.06 -5.11 5.54
CA ALA A 381 13.97 -6.24 5.37
C ALA A 381 14.39 -6.46 3.90
N GLY A 382 13.48 -6.19 2.95
CA GLY A 382 13.70 -6.47 1.53
C GLY A 382 14.96 -5.83 0.95
N PRO A 383 15.07 -4.50 0.94
CA PRO A 383 16.23 -3.83 0.37
C PRO A 383 17.52 -4.10 1.16
N ALA A 384 17.46 -4.24 2.49
CA ALA A 384 18.60 -4.54 3.32
C ALA A 384 19.18 -5.91 2.97
N VAL A 385 18.37 -6.97 2.98
CA VAL A 385 18.80 -8.35 2.69
C VAL A 385 19.24 -8.49 1.23
N SER A 386 18.49 -7.90 0.31
CA SER A 386 18.81 -7.98 -1.12
C SER A 386 20.08 -7.21 -1.48
N GLY A 387 20.32 -6.05 -0.84
CA GLY A 387 21.54 -5.28 -1.03
C GLY A 387 22.78 -6.04 -0.55
N ILE A 388 22.72 -6.62 0.67
CA ILE A 388 23.81 -7.47 1.18
C ILE A 388 24.04 -8.68 0.26
N ALA A 389 22.98 -9.33 -0.20
CA ALA A 389 23.09 -10.46 -1.11
C ALA A 389 23.75 -10.07 -2.45
N MET A 390 23.46 -8.87 -2.97
CA MET A 390 24.13 -8.36 -4.17
C MET A 390 25.62 -8.05 -3.94
N ASP A 391 26.02 -7.62 -2.76
CA ASP A 391 27.44 -7.42 -2.45
C ASP A 391 28.19 -8.77 -2.36
N VAL A 392 27.52 -9.83 -1.87
CA VAL A 392 28.10 -11.17 -1.76
C VAL A 392 28.17 -11.90 -3.11
N TRP A 393 27.14 -11.72 -3.93
CA TRP A 393 27.03 -12.38 -5.24
C TRP A 393 26.51 -11.39 -6.29
N ASP A 394 27.41 -10.54 -6.75
CA ASP A 394 27.11 -9.48 -7.70
C ASP A 394 26.93 -9.99 -9.14
N PRO A 395 25.88 -9.58 -9.85
CA PRO A 395 24.68 -8.87 -9.40
C PRO A 395 23.55 -9.83 -8.99
N TYR A 396 23.79 -11.15 -9.04
CA TYR A 396 22.78 -12.21 -8.96
C TYR A 396 22.17 -12.40 -7.56
N GLY A 397 22.72 -11.73 -6.53
CA GLY A 397 22.18 -11.78 -5.18
C GLY A 397 20.70 -11.31 -5.10
N LEU A 398 20.30 -10.30 -5.87
CA LEU A 398 18.90 -9.84 -5.90
C LEU A 398 17.94 -10.93 -6.42
N PRO A 399 18.12 -11.50 -7.64
CA PRO A 399 17.24 -12.57 -8.11
C PRO A 399 17.23 -13.78 -7.16
N PHE A 400 18.38 -14.15 -6.60
CA PHE A 400 18.48 -15.27 -5.66
C PHE A 400 17.58 -15.08 -4.43
N ILE A 401 17.61 -13.92 -3.80
CA ILE A 401 16.76 -13.61 -2.65
C ILE A 401 15.28 -13.58 -3.04
N LEU A 402 14.96 -13.03 -4.21
CA LEU A 402 13.57 -13.00 -4.70
C LEU A 402 13.03 -14.41 -4.98
N VAL A 403 13.85 -15.31 -5.49
CA VAL A 403 13.53 -16.74 -5.64
C VAL A 403 13.34 -17.39 -4.27
N ALA A 404 14.24 -17.17 -3.32
CA ALA A 404 14.16 -17.74 -1.98
C ALA A 404 12.86 -17.33 -1.25
N VAL A 405 12.49 -16.04 -1.29
CA VAL A 405 11.24 -15.53 -0.71
C VAL A 405 10.03 -16.13 -1.42
N SER A 406 10.07 -16.24 -2.76
CA SER A 406 8.98 -16.86 -3.53
C SER A 406 8.81 -18.34 -3.20
N LEU A 407 9.92 -19.07 -3.02
CA LEU A 407 9.92 -20.48 -2.64
C LEU A 407 9.32 -20.69 -1.24
N ILE A 408 9.69 -19.83 -0.28
CA ILE A 408 9.11 -19.87 1.08
C ILE A 408 7.58 -19.70 1.00
N ILE A 409 7.07 -18.70 0.28
CA ILE A 409 5.63 -18.48 0.13
C ILE A 409 4.96 -19.67 -0.59
N PHE A 410 5.58 -20.21 -1.63
CA PHE A 410 5.07 -21.39 -2.33
C PHE A 410 4.94 -22.60 -1.39
N VAL A 411 5.98 -22.93 -0.63
CA VAL A 411 5.97 -24.04 0.33
C VAL A 411 4.92 -23.82 1.43
N LEU A 412 4.81 -22.61 1.97
CA LEU A 412 3.80 -22.26 2.96
C LEU A 412 2.39 -22.38 2.39
N SER A 413 2.17 -21.99 1.12
CA SER A 413 0.87 -22.10 0.46
C SER A 413 0.40 -23.54 0.27
N LEU A 414 1.32 -24.48 0.08
CA LEU A 414 0.99 -25.91 -0.02
C LEU A 414 0.62 -26.53 1.34
N LYS A 415 1.31 -26.12 2.40
CA LYS A 415 1.14 -26.68 3.77
C LYS A 415 0.00 -26.03 4.55
N SER A 416 -0.40 -24.81 4.19
CA SER A 416 -1.40 -24.07 4.94
C SER A 416 -2.82 -24.57 4.69
N ASN A 417 -3.57 -24.71 5.79
CA ASN A 417 -5.01 -24.90 5.72
C ASN A 417 -5.69 -23.55 5.58
N PHE A 418 -6.26 -23.27 4.39
CA PHE A 418 -7.04 -22.07 4.08
C PHE A 418 -8.44 -22.06 4.72
N TYR A 419 -8.57 -22.69 5.90
CA TYR A 419 -9.80 -22.67 6.68
C TYR A 419 -9.75 -21.49 7.66
N ARG A 420 -10.95 -20.95 7.94
CA ARG A 420 -11.10 -19.93 8.96
C ARG A 420 -10.41 -20.40 10.27
N PRO A 421 -9.51 -19.58 10.84
CA PRO A 421 -8.89 -19.94 12.10
C PRO A 421 -9.95 -20.21 13.16
N ARG A 422 -9.75 -21.25 13.98
CA ARG A 422 -10.60 -21.47 15.14
C ARG A 422 -10.45 -20.25 16.05
N ARG A 423 -11.57 -19.69 16.49
CA ARG A 423 -11.55 -18.62 17.49
C ARG A 423 -10.77 -19.08 18.70
N VAL A 424 -9.75 -18.35 19.07
CA VAL A 424 -8.99 -18.52 20.30
C VAL A 424 -9.73 -17.79 21.42
#